data_67b2cc3fb41d832c951f6e8cb4279dcc
#
_entry.id   67b2cc3fb41d832c951f6e8cb4279dcc
#
_cell.length_a   1.000
_cell.length_b   1.000
_cell.length_c   1.000
_cell.angle_alpha   90.00
_cell.angle_beta   90.00
_cell.angle_gamma   90.00
#
_symmetry.space_group_name_H-M   'P 1'
#
loop_
_entity.id
_entity.type
_entity.pdbx_description
1 polymer ?
#
loop_
_entity_poly.entity_id
_entity_poly.type
_entity_poly.pdbx_seq_one_letter_code
_entity_poly.pdbx_strand_id
1 'polypeptide(L)'
;MPKYYPINEEAAKRAKDMNSFSDYQPGSATAGYRAMVDEAYAAAERQKARVDPMYHDKIDALVDRYARKLAENLNERNVIDARVPSILISGGGNFPVAKKHKQNAARDRNYGEYAEISKLLDKIRSVGMGGISADDDLAVEKLTKKLEGLESQQATMKAVNAYFRKHKTLDGCPELTPEQAEKLKADMAQSWHVDKSK
;
A
#
# COMPACT_ATOMS: atom_id res chain seq x y z
N MET A 1 -7.32 14.08 3.80
CA MET A 1 -8.54 13.61 3.12
C MET A 1 -8.15 12.99 1.78
N PRO A 2 -8.77 11.87 1.36
CA PRO A 2 -8.49 11.27 0.06
C PRO A 2 -8.74 12.25 -1.09
N LYS A 3 -7.82 12.30 -2.04
CA LYS A 3 -7.94 13.08 -3.26
C LYS A 3 -8.36 12.16 -4.39
N TYR A 4 -9.46 12.49 -5.05
CA TYR A 4 -10.00 11.71 -6.15
C TYR A 4 -9.81 12.43 -7.48
N TYR A 5 -9.57 11.64 -8.52
CA TYR A 5 -9.46 12.09 -9.89
C TYR A 5 -10.72 11.68 -10.69
N PRO A 6 -11.08 12.41 -11.74
CA PRO A 6 -12.33 12.18 -12.45
C PRO A 6 -12.32 10.83 -13.19
N ILE A 7 -13.44 10.12 -13.10
CA ILE A 7 -13.72 8.91 -13.88
C ILE A 7 -14.77 9.24 -14.95
N ASN A 8 -14.54 8.77 -16.17
CA ASN A 8 -15.43 8.97 -17.30
C ASN A 8 -16.54 7.91 -17.28
N GLU A 9 -17.66 8.25 -16.64
CA GLU A 9 -18.83 7.37 -16.52
C GLU A 9 -19.48 7.04 -17.87
N GLU A 10 -19.43 7.97 -18.84
CA GLU A 10 -19.97 7.71 -20.18
C GLU A 10 -19.15 6.65 -20.92
N ALA A 11 -17.83 6.71 -20.81
CA ALA A 11 -16.95 5.69 -21.37
C ALA A 11 -17.16 4.34 -20.67
N ALA A 12 -17.33 4.33 -19.34
CA ALA A 12 -17.60 3.14 -18.56
C ALA A 12 -18.95 2.53 -18.95
N LYS A 13 -20.00 3.34 -19.12
CA LYS A 13 -21.30 2.87 -19.60
C LYS A 13 -21.18 2.24 -21.00
N ARG A 14 -20.54 2.93 -21.94
CA ARG A 14 -20.32 2.38 -23.30
C ARG A 14 -19.54 1.07 -23.28
N ALA A 15 -18.49 0.99 -22.46
CA ALA A 15 -17.73 -0.25 -22.28
C ALA A 15 -18.60 -1.39 -21.76
N LYS A 16 -19.49 -1.12 -20.81
CA LYS A 16 -20.45 -2.10 -20.27
C LYS A 16 -21.43 -2.55 -21.32
N ASP A 17 -22.07 -1.61 -22.04
CA ASP A 17 -23.04 -1.89 -23.11
C ASP A 17 -22.43 -2.75 -24.24
N MET A 18 -21.14 -2.55 -24.56
CA MET A 18 -20.41 -3.32 -25.56
C MET A 18 -20.01 -4.73 -25.13
N ASN A 19 -20.01 -5.03 -23.84
CA ASN A 19 -19.45 -6.28 -23.32
C ASN A 19 -20.39 -7.07 -22.39
N SER A 20 -21.59 -6.57 -22.08
CA SER A 20 -22.51 -7.19 -21.13
C SER A 20 -23.97 -6.97 -21.52
N PHE A 21 -24.84 -7.93 -21.23
CA PHE A 21 -26.30 -7.80 -21.36
C PHE A 21 -26.96 -7.10 -20.18
N SER A 22 -26.26 -6.95 -19.05
CA SER A 22 -26.84 -6.25 -17.90
C SER A 22 -26.61 -4.74 -18.01
N ASP A 23 -27.59 -3.98 -17.54
CA ASP A 23 -27.53 -2.51 -17.54
C ASP A 23 -26.36 -1.97 -16.72
N TYR A 24 -25.87 -0.82 -17.17
CA TYR A 24 -24.88 -0.07 -16.43
C TYR A 24 -25.53 0.63 -15.23
N GLN A 25 -24.92 0.49 -14.06
CA GLN A 25 -25.35 1.22 -12.87
C GLN A 25 -24.61 2.58 -12.83
N PRO A 26 -25.34 3.71 -12.96
CA PRO A 26 -24.72 5.02 -12.92
C PRO A 26 -23.89 5.24 -11.65
N GLY A 27 -22.69 5.76 -11.82
CA GLY A 27 -21.76 6.02 -10.71
C GLY A 27 -20.95 4.80 -10.22
N SER A 28 -21.20 3.60 -10.76
CA SER A 28 -20.52 2.38 -10.32
C SER A 28 -19.01 2.39 -10.60
N ALA A 29 -18.58 2.96 -11.74
CA ALA A 29 -17.17 3.08 -12.07
C ALA A 29 -16.45 4.04 -11.11
N THR A 30 -17.07 5.18 -10.81
CA THR A 30 -16.55 6.16 -9.83
C THR A 30 -16.51 5.56 -8.42
N ALA A 31 -17.54 4.83 -8.01
CA ALA A 31 -17.61 4.18 -6.71
C ALA A 31 -16.50 3.12 -6.57
N GLY A 32 -16.31 2.28 -7.60
CA GLY A 32 -15.25 1.28 -7.61
C GLY A 32 -13.85 1.91 -7.54
N TYR A 33 -13.60 2.97 -8.30
CA TYR A 33 -12.36 3.72 -8.24
C TYR A 33 -12.13 4.31 -6.83
N ARG A 34 -13.14 4.98 -6.25
CA ARG A 34 -13.02 5.57 -4.91
C ARG A 34 -12.71 4.53 -3.86
N ALA A 35 -13.35 3.38 -3.88
CA ALA A 35 -13.07 2.29 -2.94
C ALA A 35 -11.59 1.86 -2.97
N MET A 36 -11.00 1.73 -4.18
CA MET A 36 -9.58 1.40 -4.32
C MET A 36 -8.65 2.51 -3.81
N VAL A 37 -9.01 3.78 -4.03
CA VAL A 37 -8.25 4.93 -3.54
C VAL A 37 -8.36 5.02 -2.02
N ASP A 38 -9.53 4.82 -1.44
CA ASP A 38 -9.74 4.84 0.01
C ASP A 38 -8.89 3.76 0.72
N GLU A 39 -8.82 2.56 0.13
CA GLU A 39 -7.94 1.50 0.64
C GLU A 39 -6.46 1.91 0.59
N ALA A 40 -6.03 2.57 -0.49
CA ALA A 40 -4.68 3.08 -0.63
C ALA A 40 -4.35 4.16 0.41
N TYR A 41 -5.28 5.10 0.65
CA TYR A 41 -5.13 6.10 1.71
C TYR A 41 -5.11 5.47 3.10
N ALA A 42 -5.96 4.48 3.36
CA ALA A 42 -5.92 3.74 4.61
C ALA A 42 -4.58 3.00 4.82
N ALA A 43 -4.00 2.45 3.75
CA ALA A 43 -2.66 1.86 3.81
C ALA A 43 -1.57 2.90 4.08
N ALA A 44 -1.68 4.09 3.46
CA ALA A 44 -0.76 5.20 3.68
C ALA A 44 -0.81 5.69 5.14
N GLU A 45 -1.99 5.86 5.72
CA GLU A 45 -2.14 6.28 7.12
C GLU A 45 -1.59 5.22 8.10
N ARG A 46 -1.84 3.93 7.83
CA ARG A 46 -1.22 2.85 8.63
C ARG A 46 0.31 2.88 8.54
N GLN A 47 0.87 3.20 7.37
CA GLN A 47 2.32 3.28 7.21
C GLN A 47 2.90 4.52 7.90
N LYS A 48 2.24 5.68 7.80
CA LYS A 48 2.65 6.90 8.52
C LYS A 48 2.70 6.70 10.03
N ALA A 49 1.73 5.96 10.59
CA ALA A 49 1.73 5.65 12.03
C ALA A 49 2.90 4.75 12.49
N ARG A 50 3.63 4.11 11.55
CA ARG A 50 4.73 3.17 11.82
C ARG A 50 6.11 3.74 11.57
N VAL A 51 6.19 4.86 10.84
CA VAL A 51 7.46 5.43 10.40
C VAL A 51 7.66 6.85 10.91
N ASP A 52 8.90 7.32 10.87
CA ASP A 52 9.22 8.70 11.23
C ASP A 52 8.47 9.71 10.35
N PRO A 53 8.00 10.84 10.91
CA PRO A 53 7.32 11.92 10.17
C PRO A 53 8.06 12.42 8.92
N MET A 54 9.38 12.34 8.88
CA MET A 54 10.18 12.70 7.70
C MET A 54 9.81 11.91 6.42
N TYR A 55 9.15 10.75 6.56
CA TYR A 55 8.69 9.94 5.44
C TYR A 55 7.28 10.26 4.98
N HIS A 56 6.52 11.08 5.73
CA HIS A 56 5.10 11.33 5.47
C HIS A 56 4.86 11.97 4.10
N ASP A 57 5.63 12.98 3.73
CA ASP A 57 5.49 13.65 2.41
C ASP A 57 5.73 12.67 1.25
N LYS A 58 6.68 11.76 1.40
CA LYS A 58 6.94 10.72 0.39
C LYS A 58 5.76 9.75 0.27
N ILE A 59 5.15 9.37 1.39
CA ILE A 59 3.96 8.51 1.41
C ILE A 59 2.79 9.22 0.75
N ASP A 60 2.56 10.51 1.07
CA ASP A 60 1.50 11.32 0.48
C ASP A 60 1.67 11.50 -1.04
N ALA A 61 2.89 11.76 -1.50
CA ALA A 61 3.20 11.84 -2.93
C ALA A 61 2.96 10.51 -3.67
N LEU A 62 3.27 9.37 -3.03
CA LEU A 62 3.04 8.04 -3.61
C LEU A 62 1.55 7.71 -3.70
N VAL A 63 0.75 8.02 -2.69
CA VAL A 63 -0.69 7.74 -2.71
C VAL A 63 -1.42 8.66 -3.68
N ASP A 64 -1.05 9.94 -3.78
CA ASP A 64 -1.61 10.85 -4.80
C ASP A 64 -1.27 10.36 -6.22
N ARG A 65 -0.02 9.94 -6.44
CA ARG A 65 0.41 9.34 -7.71
C ARG A 65 -0.36 8.07 -8.06
N TYR A 66 -0.61 7.20 -7.07
CA TYR A 66 -1.45 6.02 -7.24
C TYR A 66 -2.86 6.39 -7.68
N ALA A 67 -3.53 7.27 -6.94
CA ALA A 67 -4.90 7.69 -7.23
C ALA A 67 -5.03 8.28 -8.65
N ARG A 68 -4.11 9.16 -9.06
CA ARG A 68 -4.11 9.76 -10.39
C ARG A 68 -3.90 8.72 -11.49
N LYS A 69 -2.86 7.90 -11.38
CA LYS A 69 -2.55 6.87 -12.39
C LYS A 69 -3.62 5.80 -12.51
N LEU A 70 -4.26 5.45 -11.39
CA LEU A 70 -5.38 4.51 -11.38
C LEU A 70 -6.57 5.09 -12.16
N ALA A 71 -6.92 6.37 -11.96
CA ALA A 71 -8.00 7.01 -12.72
C ALA A 71 -7.69 7.06 -14.23
N GLU A 72 -6.46 7.42 -14.60
CA GLU A 72 -5.99 7.45 -16.00
C GLU A 72 -6.14 6.06 -16.64
N ASN A 73 -5.64 5.02 -15.97
CA ASN A 73 -5.68 3.64 -16.47
C ASN A 73 -7.11 3.08 -16.59
N LEU A 74 -7.98 3.33 -15.59
CA LEU A 74 -9.39 2.91 -15.66
C LEU A 74 -10.15 3.62 -16.76
N ASN A 75 -9.91 4.91 -16.98
CA ASN A 75 -10.51 5.68 -18.07
C ASN A 75 -10.05 5.14 -19.43
N GLU A 76 -8.76 4.87 -19.59
CA GLU A 76 -8.22 4.26 -20.82
C GLU A 76 -8.81 2.88 -21.06
N ARG A 77 -8.90 2.02 -20.04
CA ARG A 77 -9.53 0.71 -20.12
C ARG A 77 -10.96 0.82 -20.64
N ASN A 78 -11.77 1.72 -20.11
CA ASN A 78 -13.14 1.92 -20.55
C ASN A 78 -13.21 2.34 -22.03
N VAL A 79 -12.31 3.22 -22.47
CA VAL A 79 -12.21 3.62 -23.89
C VAL A 79 -11.81 2.44 -24.77
N ILE A 80 -10.86 1.60 -24.33
CA ILE A 80 -10.45 0.40 -25.05
C ILE A 80 -11.62 -0.58 -25.16
N ASP A 81 -12.33 -0.82 -24.06
CA ASP A 81 -13.42 -1.79 -23.97
C ASP A 81 -14.64 -1.39 -24.81
N ALA A 82 -14.84 -0.09 -25.05
CA ALA A 82 -15.89 0.44 -25.89
C ALA A 82 -15.60 0.37 -27.41
N ARG A 83 -14.41 -0.06 -27.86
CA ARG A 83 -14.03 -0.03 -29.29
C ARG A 83 -14.71 -1.09 -30.14
N VAL A 84 -14.84 -2.31 -29.62
CA VAL A 84 -15.39 -3.46 -30.34
C VAL A 84 -16.24 -4.27 -29.40
N PRO A 85 -17.50 -4.55 -29.73
CA PRO A 85 -18.37 -5.33 -28.86
C PRO A 85 -17.83 -6.75 -28.62
N SER A 86 -18.34 -7.38 -27.58
CA SER A 86 -18.17 -8.81 -27.38
C SER A 86 -18.90 -9.58 -28.50
N ILE A 87 -18.34 -10.71 -28.90
CA ILE A 87 -19.01 -11.60 -29.86
C ILE A 87 -20.37 -12.10 -29.33
N LEU A 88 -20.51 -12.20 -28.01
CA LEU A 88 -21.77 -12.56 -27.36
C LEU A 88 -22.86 -11.49 -27.56
N ILE A 89 -22.45 -10.22 -27.66
CA ILE A 89 -23.38 -9.08 -27.84
C ILE A 89 -23.67 -8.88 -29.34
N SER A 90 -22.64 -8.91 -30.18
CA SER A 90 -22.79 -8.61 -31.64
C SER A 90 -23.17 -9.81 -32.52
N GLY A 91 -23.04 -11.02 -31.98
CA GLY A 91 -23.14 -12.24 -32.79
C GLY A 91 -21.89 -12.52 -33.60
N GLY A 92 -21.82 -13.73 -34.21
CA GLY A 92 -20.65 -14.20 -34.95
C GLY A 92 -20.61 -13.77 -36.43
N GLY A 93 -21.75 -13.28 -37.01
CA GLY A 93 -21.82 -12.83 -38.37
C GLY A 93 -21.03 -11.56 -38.63
N ASN A 94 -20.07 -11.59 -39.58
CA ASN A 94 -19.22 -10.43 -39.90
C ASN A 94 -18.47 -9.80 -38.71
N PHE A 95 -18.14 -10.62 -37.70
CA PHE A 95 -17.42 -10.14 -36.52
C PHE A 95 -16.05 -9.57 -36.90
N PRO A 96 -15.69 -8.34 -36.43
CA PRO A 96 -14.48 -7.65 -36.86
C PRO A 96 -13.23 -8.18 -36.15
N VAL A 97 -12.80 -9.41 -36.48
CA VAL A 97 -11.71 -10.15 -35.81
C VAL A 97 -10.42 -9.33 -35.74
N ALA A 98 -9.99 -8.69 -36.84
CA ALA A 98 -8.77 -7.89 -36.84
C ALA A 98 -8.82 -6.68 -35.88
N LYS A 99 -9.99 -6.02 -35.78
CA LYS A 99 -10.19 -4.93 -34.79
C LYS A 99 -10.18 -5.46 -33.36
N LYS A 100 -10.77 -6.66 -33.16
CA LYS A 100 -10.78 -7.31 -31.85
C LYS A 100 -9.37 -7.67 -31.38
N HIS A 101 -8.52 -8.19 -32.26
CA HIS A 101 -7.11 -8.45 -31.95
C HIS A 101 -6.36 -7.16 -31.51
N LYS A 102 -6.59 -6.05 -32.23
CA LYS A 102 -6.01 -4.75 -31.83
C LYS A 102 -6.53 -4.27 -30.47
N GLN A 103 -7.81 -4.49 -30.19
CA GLN A 103 -8.39 -4.16 -28.87
C GLN A 103 -7.76 -5.03 -27.77
N ASN A 104 -7.60 -6.33 -27.99
CA ASN A 104 -6.99 -7.21 -27.00
C ASN A 104 -5.53 -6.82 -26.73
N ALA A 105 -4.73 -6.53 -27.77
CA ALA A 105 -3.37 -6.03 -27.57
C ALA A 105 -3.32 -4.69 -26.78
N ALA A 106 -4.32 -3.83 -26.95
CA ALA A 106 -4.43 -2.61 -26.13
C ALA A 106 -4.83 -2.92 -24.68
N ARG A 107 -5.73 -3.90 -24.46
CA ARG A 107 -6.08 -4.39 -23.11
C ARG A 107 -4.86 -4.96 -22.38
N ASP A 108 -4.05 -5.76 -23.07
CA ASP A 108 -2.86 -6.37 -22.50
C ASP A 108 -1.86 -5.30 -22.01
N ARG A 109 -1.65 -4.24 -22.79
CA ARG A 109 -0.81 -3.10 -22.39
C ARG A 109 -1.39 -2.38 -21.18
N ASN A 110 -2.68 -2.04 -21.21
CA ASN A 110 -3.35 -1.37 -20.10
C ASN A 110 -3.31 -2.22 -18.81
N TYR A 111 -3.41 -3.54 -18.93
CA TYR A 111 -3.29 -4.46 -17.81
C TYR A 111 -1.85 -4.48 -17.24
N GLY A 112 -0.85 -4.44 -18.14
CA GLY A 112 0.56 -4.27 -17.71
C GLY A 112 0.79 -2.97 -16.95
N GLU A 113 0.20 -1.86 -17.41
CA GLU A 113 0.26 -0.57 -16.69
C GLU A 113 -0.44 -0.64 -15.33
N TYR A 114 -1.60 -1.29 -15.26
CA TYR A 114 -2.30 -1.51 -13.97
C TYR A 114 -1.44 -2.29 -12.97
N ALA A 115 -0.70 -3.31 -13.43
CA ALA A 115 0.23 -4.05 -12.59
C ALA A 115 1.35 -3.16 -12.03
N GLU A 116 1.91 -2.24 -12.85
CA GLU A 116 2.89 -1.26 -12.38
C GLU A 116 2.31 -0.24 -11.39
N ILE A 117 1.04 0.18 -11.60
CA ILE A 117 0.32 1.05 -10.67
C ILE A 117 0.13 0.33 -9.32
N SER A 118 -0.23 -0.94 -9.35
CA SER A 118 -0.41 -1.75 -8.14
C SER A 118 0.85 -1.86 -7.30
N LYS A 119 2.05 -1.89 -7.91
CA LYS A 119 3.34 -1.86 -7.20
C LYS A 119 3.55 -0.59 -6.37
N LEU A 120 2.82 0.50 -6.65
CA LEU A 120 2.88 1.71 -5.82
C LEU A 120 2.32 1.45 -4.41
N LEU A 121 1.34 0.55 -4.27
CA LEU A 121 0.82 0.15 -2.94
C LEU A 121 1.90 -0.55 -2.11
N ASP A 122 2.70 -1.41 -2.73
CA ASP A 122 3.79 -2.09 -2.04
C ASP A 122 4.90 -1.09 -1.67
N LYS A 123 5.17 -0.12 -2.56
CA LYS A 123 6.08 0.99 -2.23
C LYS A 123 5.58 1.81 -1.05
N ILE A 124 4.29 2.17 -1.00
CA ILE A 124 3.68 2.89 0.13
C ILE A 124 3.88 2.10 1.43
N ARG A 125 3.59 0.79 1.42
CA ARG A 125 3.71 -0.09 2.60
C ARG A 125 5.15 -0.28 3.06
N SER A 126 6.14 -0.10 2.19
CA SER A 126 7.56 -0.32 2.47
C SER A 126 8.36 0.96 2.75
N VAL A 127 7.76 2.15 2.58
CA VAL A 127 8.45 3.42 2.91
C VAL A 127 8.94 3.40 4.35
N GLY A 128 10.19 3.73 4.56
CA GLY A 128 10.81 3.76 5.90
C GLY A 128 11.19 2.39 6.48
N MET A 129 10.84 1.27 5.82
CA MET A 129 11.15 -0.08 6.28
C MET A 129 12.47 -0.64 5.70
N GLY A 130 12.98 0.00 4.67
CA GLY A 130 14.21 -0.43 3.98
C GLY A 130 15.48 0.25 4.50
N GLY A 131 16.61 -0.10 3.86
CA GLY A 131 17.85 0.63 4.03
C GLY A 131 17.76 2.07 3.50
N ILE A 132 18.63 2.94 3.99
CA ILE A 132 18.77 4.31 3.48
C ILE A 132 19.76 4.24 2.31
N SER A 133 19.33 4.68 1.12
CA SER A 133 20.20 4.72 -0.06
C SER A 133 21.30 5.78 0.12
N ALA A 134 22.49 5.51 -0.39
CA ALA A 134 23.59 6.49 -0.42
C ALA A 134 23.27 7.71 -1.31
N ASP A 135 22.38 7.52 -2.31
CA ASP A 135 21.94 8.58 -3.22
C ASP A 135 20.76 9.42 -2.67
N ASP A 136 20.35 9.18 -1.42
CA ASP A 136 19.30 9.96 -0.77
C ASP A 136 19.91 11.26 -0.22
N ASP A 137 19.45 12.41 -0.70
CA ASP A 137 19.97 13.74 -0.30
C ASP A 137 19.93 13.95 1.23
N LEU A 138 19.05 13.25 1.92
CA LEU A 138 18.93 13.28 3.38
C LEU A 138 19.52 12.03 4.05
N ALA A 139 20.38 11.27 3.36
CA ALA A 139 20.91 10.01 3.88
C ALA A 139 21.62 10.18 5.22
N VAL A 140 22.47 11.21 5.35
CA VAL A 140 23.22 11.49 6.60
C VAL A 140 22.26 11.80 7.74
N GLU A 141 21.29 12.68 7.53
CA GLU A 141 20.31 13.05 8.57
C GLU A 141 19.49 11.83 9.01
N LYS A 142 19.01 11.03 8.06
CA LYS A 142 18.26 9.79 8.34
C LYS A 142 19.08 8.75 9.10
N LEU A 143 20.37 8.60 8.74
CA LEU A 143 21.28 7.69 9.40
C LEU A 143 21.59 8.16 10.82
N THR A 144 21.87 9.45 11.02
CA THR A 144 22.12 10.04 12.34
C THR A 144 20.94 9.82 13.26
N LYS A 145 19.73 10.14 12.81
CA LYS A 145 18.50 9.95 13.59
C LYS A 145 18.22 8.47 13.92
N LYS A 146 18.51 7.58 12.97
CA LYS A 146 18.40 6.13 13.21
C LYS A 146 19.42 5.65 14.24
N LEU A 147 20.65 6.18 14.18
CA LEU A 147 21.71 5.87 15.14
C LEU A 147 21.33 6.31 16.55
N GLU A 148 20.90 7.57 16.71
CA GLU A 148 20.43 8.11 17.98
C GLU A 148 19.28 7.28 18.58
N GLY A 149 18.33 6.87 17.73
CA GLY A 149 17.24 5.98 18.15
C GLY A 149 17.72 4.61 18.63
N LEU A 150 18.69 4.01 17.93
CA LEU A 150 19.28 2.73 18.32
C LEU A 150 20.12 2.82 19.59
N GLU A 151 20.87 3.91 19.77
CA GLU A 151 21.64 4.17 20.99
C GLU A 151 20.73 4.35 22.20
N SER A 152 19.64 5.10 22.04
CA SER A 152 18.60 5.25 23.09
C SER A 152 17.97 3.91 23.46
N GLN A 153 17.58 3.11 22.46
CA GLN A 153 17.03 1.77 22.70
C GLN A 153 18.05 0.87 23.40
N GLN A 154 19.32 0.91 22.99
CA GLN A 154 20.37 0.14 23.63
C GLN A 154 20.57 0.54 25.09
N ALA A 155 20.53 1.85 25.38
CA ALA A 155 20.64 2.36 26.75
C ALA A 155 19.48 1.86 27.63
N THR A 156 18.23 1.94 27.10
CA THR A 156 17.05 1.39 27.77
C THR A 156 17.19 -0.11 28.01
N MET A 157 17.57 -0.88 26.99
CA MET A 157 17.76 -2.33 27.13
C MET A 157 18.81 -2.69 28.18
N LYS A 158 19.93 -1.94 28.24
CA LYS A 158 20.97 -2.13 29.26
C LYS A 158 20.43 -1.86 30.66
N ALA A 159 19.68 -0.78 30.83
CA ALA A 159 19.08 -0.39 32.13
C ALA A 159 18.05 -1.43 32.58
N VAL A 160 17.14 -1.85 31.69
CA VAL A 160 16.14 -2.90 31.98
C VAL A 160 16.82 -4.23 32.37
N ASN A 161 17.86 -4.64 31.65
CA ASN A 161 18.60 -5.86 31.94
C ASN A 161 19.33 -5.75 33.31
N ALA A 162 19.91 -4.61 33.62
CA ALA A 162 20.55 -4.36 34.94
C ALA A 162 19.52 -4.45 36.06
N TYR A 163 18.36 -3.82 35.86
CA TYR A 163 17.26 -3.86 36.85
C TYR A 163 16.79 -5.31 37.07
N PHE A 164 16.53 -6.05 36.01
CA PHE A 164 16.10 -7.45 36.09
C PHE A 164 17.14 -8.37 36.77
N ARG A 165 18.44 -8.17 36.51
CA ARG A 165 19.50 -8.92 37.17
C ARG A 165 19.49 -8.69 38.68
N LYS A 166 19.22 -7.47 39.12
CA LYS A 166 19.22 -7.04 40.54
C LYS A 166 17.94 -7.52 41.24
N HIS A 167 16.78 -7.28 40.64
CA HIS A 167 15.47 -7.46 41.30
C HIS A 167 14.76 -8.77 40.93
N LYS A 168 15.22 -9.49 39.89
CA LYS A 168 14.60 -10.71 39.35
C LYS A 168 13.14 -10.54 38.90
N THR A 169 12.69 -9.31 38.74
CA THR A 169 11.37 -8.90 38.24
C THR A 169 11.49 -7.67 37.37
N LEU A 170 10.51 -7.45 36.49
CA LEU A 170 10.37 -6.20 35.72
C LEU A 170 9.39 -5.22 36.35
N ASP A 171 8.75 -5.61 37.47
CA ASP A 171 7.79 -4.75 38.17
C ASP A 171 8.47 -3.55 38.77
N GLY A 172 7.95 -2.35 38.46
CA GLY A 172 8.51 -1.11 38.98
C GLY A 172 9.82 -0.68 38.28
N CYS A 173 10.18 -1.28 37.15
CA CYS A 173 11.31 -0.82 36.34
C CYS A 173 11.03 0.60 35.80
N PRO A 174 11.87 1.60 36.15
CA PRO A 174 11.61 3.00 35.78
C PRO A 174 11.66 3.25 34.24
N GLU A 175 12.38 2.39 33.52
CA GLU A 175 12.57 2.51 32.08
C GLU A 175 11.44 1.84 31.24
N LEU A 176 10.45 1.23 31.90
CA LEU A 176 9.34 0.55 31.26
C LEU A 176 8.00 1.07 31.74
N THR A 177 7.06 1.23 30.81
CA THR A 177 5.65 1.40 31.19
C THR A 177 5.09 0.07 31.72
N PRO A 178 4.04 0.09 32.56
CA PRO A 178 3.41 -1.14 33.05
C PRO A 178 3.01 -2.10 31.92
N GLU A 179 2.47 -1.57 30.83
CA GLU A 179 2.08 -2.37 29.64
C GLU A 179 3.29 -3.00 28.95
N GLN A 180 4.40 -2.28 28.83
CA GLN A 180 5.65 -2.79 28.27
C GLN A 180 6.26 -3.89 29.15
N ALA A 181 6.21 -3.72 30.46
CA ALA A 181 6.68 -4.73 31.40
C ALA A 181 5.87 -6.02 31.32
N GLU A 182 4.54 -5.93 31.24
CA GLU A 182 3.63 -7.07 31.06
C GLU A 182 3.89 -7.80 29.75
N LYS A 183 4.00 -7.06 28.64
CA LYS A 183 4.32 -7.65 27.34
C LYS A 183 5.67 -8.37 27.35
N LEU A 184 6.69 -7.74 27.90
CA LEU A 184 8.04 -8.33 27.97
C LEU A 184 8.06 -9.60 28.83
N LYS A 185 7.29 -9.65 29.94
CA LYS A 185 7.11 -10.86 30.76
C LYS A 185 6.45 -11.98 29.96
N ALA A 186 5.39 -11.64 29.19
CA ALA A 186 4.71 -12.62 28.33
C ALA A 186 5.66 -13.18 27.25
N ASP A 187 6.43 -12.30 26.61
CA ASP A 187 7.42 -12.71 25.60
C ASP A 187 8.52 -13.60 26.20
N MET A 188 9.00 -13.27 27.42
CA MET A 188 9.97 -14.10 28.14
C MET A 188 9.41 -15.48 28.53
N ALA A 189 8.12 -15.56 28.90
CA ALA A 189 7.46 -16.82 29.24
C ALA A 189 7.25 -17.73 28.02
N GLN A 190 7.10 -17.14 26.82
CA GLN A 190 6.94 -17.86 25.54
C GLN A 190 8.28 -18.20 24.88
N SER A 191 9.40 -17.62 25.32
CA SER A 191 10.71 -17.84 24.71
C SER A 191 11.20 -19.28 25.00
N TRP A 192 11.27 -20.10 23.97
CA TRP A 192 11.73 -21.50 23.97
C TRP A 192 13.23 -21.68 24.19
N HIS A 193 13.97 -20.58 24.27
CA HIS A 193 15.44 -20.56 24.35
C HIS A 193 16.02 -20.16 25.70
N VAL A 194 15.20 -20.07 26.73
CA VAL A 194 15.72 -19.91 28.09
C VAL A 194 16.03 -21.30 28.63
N ASP A 195 17.23 -21.76 28.31
CA ASP A 195 17.81 -22.96 28.92
C ASP A 195 17.96 -22.70 30.44
N LYS A 196 17.08 -23.30 31.24
CA LYS A 196 17.04 -23.14 32.69
C LYS A 196 18.14 -23.94 33.40
N SER A 197 19.10 -24.49 32.66
CA SER A 197 20.10 -25.42 33.14
C SER A 197 21.55 -24.88 33.11
N LYS A 198 21.75 -23.59 33.48
CA LYS A 198 23.10 -23.13 33.90
C LYS A 198 23.03 -22.02 34.92
#